data_5a9c772155b222ebe0e1cc688a259834
#
_entry.id   5a9c772155b222ebe0e1cc688a259834
#
_cell.length_a   1.000
_cell.length_b   1.000
_cell.length_c   1.000
_cell.angle_alpha   90.00
_cell.angle_beta   90.00
_cell.angle_gamma   90.00
#
_symmetry.space_group_name_H-M   'P 1'
#
loop_
_entity.id
_entity.type
_entity.pdbx_description
1 polymer ?
#
loop_
_entity_poly.entity_id
_entity_poly.type
_entity_poly.pdbx_seq_one_letter_code
_entity_poly.pdbx_strand_id
1 'polypeptide(L)'
;GALGVFILWFCWFGFNGGSSLSLATDEAMTMTGLVCFNTNLAAAVATCVTMIFTWLRYGKPDVSMTLNGSLAGLVAITAGCDTVSPFGAFFIGLVAGFLVVLSVEFFDNIAKVDDPVGAVSVHFANGVWGTIAVGLFSTGANTEHAGLFYGGGLAQLGTQLLGLVTVDIYVVCLLYTSPSPRDPKTSR
;
A
#
# COMPACT_ATOMS: atom_id res chain seq x y z
N GLY A 1 11.60 15.04 5.73
CA GLY A 1 10.52 14.10 5.30
C GLY A 1 10.01 14.40 3.91
N ALA A 2 9.58 15.65 3.63
CA ALA A 2 8.94 16.00 2.35
C ALA A 2 9.78 15.63 1.12
N LEU A 3 11.05 16.01 1.08
CA LEU A 3 11.95 15.66 -0.03
C LEU A 3 12.04 14.14 -0.21
N GLY A 4 12.12 13.40 0.90
CA GLY A 4 12.14 11.93 0.86
C GLY A 4 10.89 11.33 0.22
N VAL A 5 9.71 11.89 0.53
CA VAL A 5 8.44 11.43 -0.06
C VAL A 5 8.38 11.74 -1.56
N PHE A 6 8.86 12.91 -2.02
CA PHE A 6 8.95 13.22 -3.45
C PHE A 6 9.87 12.24 -4.20
N ILE A 7 11.04 11.93 -3.61
CA ILE A 7 11.96 10.94 -4.19
C ILE A 7 11.30 9.56 -4.25
N LEU A 8 10.67 9.12 -3.16
CA LEU A 8 10.00 7.83 -3.10
C LEU A 8 8.83 7.73 -4.09
N TRP A 9 8.02 8.78 -4.22
CA TRP A 9 6.91 8.79 -5.18
C TRP A 9 7.43 8.70 -6.62
N PHE A 10 8.44 9.49 -6.95
CA PHE A 10 9.06 9.43 -8.27
C PHE A 10 9.66 8.05 -8.57
N CYS A 11 10.41 7.48 -7.62
CA CYS A 11 10.99 6.15 -7.77
C CYS A 11 9.94 5.03 -7.83
N TRP A 12 8.74 5.28 -7.30
CA TRP A 12 7.66 4.29 -7.33
C TRP A 12 7.11 4.03 -8.73
N PHE A 13 7.19 5.00 -9.63
CA PHE A 13 6.94 4.74 -11.05
C PHE A 13 7.94 3.73 -11.64
N GLY A 14 9.19 3.80 -11.20
CA GLY A 14 10.19 2.77 -11.54
C GLY A 14 9.92 1.44 -10.86
N PHE A 15 9.47 1.45 -9.60
CA PHE A 15 9.14 0.24 -8.86
C PHE A 15 7.95 -0.51 -9.50
N ASN A 16 6.81 0.14 -9.66
CA ASN A 16 5.61 -0.48 -10.25
C ASN A 16 5.71 -0.61 -11.76
N GLY A 17 6.08 0.46 -12.48
CA GLY A 17 6.21 0.45 -13.93
C GLY A 17 7.34 -0.47 -14.43
N GLY A 18 8.48 -0.49 -13.73
CA GLY A 18 9.57 -1.40 -14.04
C GLY A 18 9.23 -2.88 -13.80
N SER A 19 8.27 -3.16 -12.93
CA SER A 19 7.80 -4.53 -12.67
C SER A 19 6.98 -5.13 -13.83
N SER A 20 6.59 -4.33 -14.83
CA SER A 20 5.98 -4.83 -16.08
C SER A 20 6.97 -5.59 -16.97
N LEU A 21 8.27 -5.48 -16.70
CA LEU A 21 9.39 -6.25 -17.28
C LEU A 21 9.62 -6.06 -18.78
N SER A 22 8.72 -5.43 -19.52
CA SER A 22 8.85 -5.23 -20.96
C SER A 22 8.13 -3.94 -21.40
N LEU A 23 8.72 -3.29 -22.40
CA LEU A 23 8.12 -2.19 -23.17
C LEU A 23 8.23 -2.48 -24.68
N ALA A 24 8.43 -3.75 -25.05
CA ALA A 24 8.75 -4.12 -26.43
C ALA A 24 7.53 -4.17 -27.36
N THR A 25 6.32 -4.14 -26.82
CA THR A 25 5.07 -4.17 -27.62
C THR A 25 4.13 -3.04 -27.19
N ASP A 26 3.19 -2.69 -28.06
CA ASP A 26 2.18 -1.65 -27.79
C ASP A 26 1.31 -2.03 -26.57
N GLU A 27 1.01 -3.33 -26.40
CA GLU A 27 0.26 -3.83 -25.25
C GLU A 27 1.08 -3.64 -23.95
N ALA A 28 2.37 -3.97 -23.98
CA ALA A 28 3.24 -3.80 -22.81
C ALA A 28 3.42 -2.32 -22.43
N MET A 29 3.55 -1.43 -23.42
CA MET A 29 3.60 0.02 -23.20
C MET A 29 2.30 0.54 -22.63
N THR A 30 1.16 0.10 -23.16
CA THR A 30 -0.17 0.49 -22.68
C THR A 30 -0.40 0.03 -21.25
N MET A 31 -0.02 -1.22 -20.93
CA MET A 31 -0.11 -1.75 -19.58
C MET A 31 0.78 -0.96 -18.61
N THR A 32 2.02 -0.70 -18.97
CA THR A 32 2.93 0.10 -18.12
C THR A 32 2.39 1.51 -17.91
N GLY A 33 1.79 2.12 -18.92
CA GLY A 33 1.09 3.39 -18.80
C GLY A 33 -0.06 3.34 -17.79
N LEU A 34 -0.88 2.28 -17.83
CA LEU A 34 -1.95 2.05 -16.86
C LEU A 34 -1.40 1.87 -15.44
N VAL A 35 -0.33 1.09 -15.28
CA VAL A 35 0.35 0.89 -13.99
C VAL A 35 0.81 2.21 -13.40
N CYS A 36 1.48 3.05 -14.20
CA CYS A 36 1.92 4.38 -13.75
C CYS A 36 0.73 5.30 -13.41
N PHE A 37 -0.34 5.26 -14.21
CA PHE A 37 -1.55 6.03 -13.96
C PHE A 37 -2.22 5.61 -12.65
N ASN A 38 -2.47 4.31 -12.45
CA ASN A 38 -3.07 3.76 -11.23
C ASN A 38 -2.24 4.09 -9.99
N THR A 39 -0.91 3.96 -10.11
CA THR A 39 0.05 4.29 -9.04
C THR A 39 -0.09 5.75 -8.62
N ASN A 40 -0.08 6.67 -9.59
CA ASN A 40 -0.22 8.09 -9.31
C ASN A 40 -1.60 8.44 -8.75
N LEU A 41 -2.66 7.86 -9.31
CA LEU A 41 -4.04 8.13 -8.89
C LEU A 41 -4.27 7.72 -7.42
N ALA A 42 -3.89 6.50 -7.05
CA ALA A 42 -4.06 6.02 -5.68
C ALA A 42 -3.27 6.86 -4.67
N ALA A 43 -2.03 7.22 -4.99
CA ALA A 43 -1.21 8.09 -4.15
C ALA A 43 -1.82 9.48 -3.97
N ALA A 44 -2.26 10.11 -5.06
CA ALA A 44 -2.88 11.44 -5.02
C ALA A 44 -4.20 11.44 -4.22
N VAL A 45 -5.05 10.43 -4.44
CA VAL A 45 -6.31 10.28 -3.68
C VAL A 45 -6.02 10.09 -2.20
N ALA A 46 -5.12 9.18 -1.83
CA ALA A 46 -4.77 8.93 -0.43
C ALA A 46 -4.19 10.19 0.24
N THR A 47 -3.35 10.96 -0.46
CA THR A 47 -2.83 12.24 0.03
C THR A 47 -3.95 13.21 0.38
N CYS A 48 -4.87 13.44 -0.57
CA CYS A 48 -6.00 14.36 -0.37
C CYS A 48 -6.92 13.89 0.76
N VAL A 49 -7.23 12.59 0.79
CA VAL A 49 -8.09 12.00 1.84
C VAL A 49 -7.45 12.16 3.21
N THR A 50 -6.17 11.83 3.35
CA THR A 50 -5.46 11.96 4.62
C THR A 50 -5.41 13.42 5.09
N MET A 51 -5.12 14.35 4.17
CA MET A 51 -5.12 15.78 4.48
C MET A 51 -6.48 16.27 4.96
N ILE A 52 -7.56 15.93 4.25
CA ILE A 52 -8.92 16.33 4.61
C ILE A 52 -9.35 15.66 5.90
N PHE A 53 -9.07 14.35 6.07
CA PHE A 53 -9.47 13.61 7.26
C PHE A 53 -8.77 14.13 8.52
N THR A 54 -7.46 14.39 8.45
CA THR A 54 -6.74 15.00 9.58
C THR A 54 -7.21 16.40 9.88
N TRP A 55 -7.55 17.19 8.84
CA TRP A 55 -8.12 18.52 9.03
C TRP A 55 -9.45 18.47 9.78
N LEU A 56 -10.36 17.59 9.37
CA LEU A 56 -11.66 17.45 10.04
C LEU A 56 -11.53 16.90 11.47
N ARG A 57 -10.56 16.00 11.68
CA ARG A 57 -10.37 15.30 12.96
C ARG A 57 -9.63 16.15 14.00
N TYR A 58 -8.60 16.89 13.56
CA TYR A 58 -7.69 17.63 14.45
C TYR A 58 -7.85 19.15 14.33
N GLY A 59 -8.77 19.65 13.50
CA GLY A 59 -9.00 21.07 13.27
C GLY A 59 -7.97 21.77 12.38
N LYS A 60 -6.91 21.09 12.00
CA LYS A 60 -5.86 21.54 11.07
C LYS A 60 -5.26 20.35 10.33
N PRO A 61 -4.83 20.53 9.05
CA PRO A 61 -4.16 19.47 8.33
C PRO A 61 -2.80 19.18 8.97
N ASP A 62 -2.47 17.88 9.08
CA ASP A 62 -1.16 17.42 9.55
C ASP A 62 -0.26 17.11 8.34
N VAL A 63 0.86 17.83 8.23
CA VAL A 63 1.78 17.68 7.10
C VAL A 63 2.47 16.32 7.12
N SER A 64 2.93 15.85 8.28
CA SER A 64 3.60 14.55 8.39
C SER A 64 2.66 13.40 8.02
N MET A 65 1.42 13.46 8.55
CA MET A 65 0.40 12.47 8.23
C MET A 65 -0.01 12.53 6.76
N THR A 66 -0.11 13.72 6.16
CA THR A 66 -0.40 13.88 4.72
C THR A 66 0.69 13.25 3.85
N LEU A 67 1.96 13.40 4.23
CA LEU A 67 3.09 12.75 3.57
C LEU A 67 3.03 11.22 3.71
N ASN A 68 2.67 10.71 4.89
CA ASN A 68 2.42 9.29 5.10
C ASN A 68 1.23 8.79 4.26
N GLY A 69 0.19 9.62 4.08
CA GLY A 69 -0.93 9.32 3.19
C GLY A 69 -0.50 9.09 1.75
N SER A 70 0.45 9.89 1.24
CA SER A 70 1.02 9.69 -0.09
C SER A 70 1.67 8.31 -0.23
N LEU A 71 2.51 7.95 0.73
CA LEU A 71 3.20 6.66 0.76
C LEU A 71 2.21 5.50 0.96
N ALA A 72 1.21 5.68 1.81
CA ALA A 72 0.16 4.67 2.04
C ALA A 72 -0.60 4.33 0.76
N GLY A 73 -0.94 5.34 -0.05
CA GLY A 73 -1.55 5.15 -1.36
C GLY A 73 -0.66 4.40 -2.34
N LEU A 74 0.64 4.72 -2.36
CA LEU A 74 1.64 4.02 -3.17
C LEU A 74 1.76 2.55 -2.76
N VAL A 75 1.86 2.28 -1.47
CA VAL A 75 1.92 0.90 -0.94
C VAL A 75 0.66 0.12 -1.27
N ALA A 76 -0.52 0.69 -1.00
CA ALA A 76 -1.79 0.02 -1.19
C ALA A 76 -2.08 -0.37 -2.65
N ILE A 77 -1.63 0.44 -3.62
CA ILE A 77 -1.86 0.14 -5.05
C ILE A 77 -0.85 -0.86 -5.60
N THR A 78 0.31 -1.03 -4.96
CA THR A 78 1.43 -1.79 -5.52
C THR A 78 1.07 -3.23 -5.88
N ALA A 79 0.28 -3.91 -5.04
CA ALA A 79 -0.12 -5.30 -5.30
C ALA A 79 -1.06 -5.47 -6.50
N GLY A 80 -1.83 -4.43 -6.84
CA GLY A 80 -2.87 -4.50 -7.87
C GLY A 80 -2.73 -3.49 -9.00
N CYS A 81 -1.61 -2.79 -9.12
CA CYS A 81 -1.45 -1.67 -10.06
C CYS A 81 -1.67 -2.04 -11.53
N ASP A 82 -1.43 -3.30 -11.91
CA ASP A 82 -1.61 -3.86 -13.26
C ASP A 82 -2.93 -4.62 -13.43
N THR A 83 -3.60 -4.97 -12.34
CA THR A 83 -4.79 -5.84 -12.35
C THR A 83 -6.09 -5.10 -12.12
N VAL A 84 -6.03 -3.89 -11.53
CA VAL A 84 -7.21 -3.10 -11.21
C VAL A 84 -7.47 -2.00 -12.23
N SER A 85 -8.74 -1.63 -12.40
CA SER A 85 -9.10 -0.46 -13.19
C SER A 85 -8.75 0.85 -12.46
N PRO A 86 -8.70 1.99 -13.15
CA PRO A 86 -8.56 3.30 -12.50
C PRO A 86 -9.61 3.59 -11.42
N PHE A 87 -10.82 3.09 -11.62
CA PHE A 87 -11.88 3.17 -10.61
C PHE A 87 -11.52 2.37 -9.34
N GLY A 88 -10.98 1.16 -9.51
CA GLY A 88 -10.44 0.38 -8.39
C GLY A 88 -9.29 1.08 -7.69
N ALA A 89 -8.34 1.65 -8.44
CA ALA A 89 -7.21 2.40 -7.91
C ALA A 89 -7.66 3.61 -7.07
N PHE A 90 -8.71 4.33 -7.50
CA PHE A 90 -9.32 5.41 -6.73
C PHE A 90 -9.80 4.94 -5.37
N PHE A 91 -10.58 3.85 -5.31
CA PHE A 91 -11.08 3.31 -4.04
C PHE A 91 -9.99 2.73 -3.15
N ILE A 92 -8.97 2.11 -3.74
CA ILE A 92 -7.80 1.63 -3.01
C ILE A 92 -7.11 2.79 -2.30
N GLY A 93 -6.87 3.90 -3.00
CA GLY A 93 -6.28 5.11 -2.45
C GLY A 93 -7.18 5.79 -1.41
N LEU A 94 -8.50 5.82 -1.65
CA LEU A 94 -9.48 6.37 -0.72
C LEU A 94 -9.39 5.68 0.66
N VAL A 95 -9.44 4.36 0.66
CA VAL A 95 -9.35 3.57 1.90
C VAL A 95 -7.98 3.71 2.55
N ALA A 96 -6.89 3.69 1.75
CA ALA A 96 -5.54 3.86 2.27
C ALA A 96 -5.35 5.19 3.02
N GLY A 97 -5.95 6.27 2.51
CA GLY A 97 -5.88 7.59 3.14
C GLY A 97 -6.54 7.65 4.52
N PHE A 98 -7.64 6.92 4.75
CA PHE A 98 -8.23 6.77 6.08
C PHE A 98 -7.44 5.79 6.94
N LEU A 99 -7.07 4.66 6.35
CA LEU A 99 -6.43 3.56 7.06
C LEU A 99 -5.10 3.97 7.69
N VAL A 100 -4.28 4.78 7.00
CA VAL A 100 -2.99 5.21 7.53
C VAL A 100 -3.15 6.03 8.81
N VAL A 101 -4.14 6.92 8.90
CA VAL A 101 -4.38 7.73 10.10
C VAL A 101 -4.85 6.87 11.25
N LEU A 102 -5.83 5.99 10.99
CA LEU A 102 -6.40 5.10 12.00
C LEU A 102 -5.37 4.08 12.50
N SER A 103 -4.51 3.57 11.62
CA SER A 103 -3.47 2.62 12.01
C SER A 103 -2.34 3.27 12.80
N VAL A 104 -1.93 4.51 12.49
CA VAL A 104 -0.98 5.25 13.34
C VAL A 104 -1.56 5.41 14.74
N GLU A 105 -2.80 5.90 14.85
CA GLU A 105 -3.46 6.04 16.17
C GLU A 105 -3.57 4.70 16.92
N PHE A 106 -3.85 3.62 16.20
CA PHE A 106 -3.94 2.28 16.79
C PHE A 106 -2.59 1.80 17.33
N PHE A 107 -1.53 1.89 16.52
CA PHE A 107 -0.21 1.41 16.93
C PHE A 107 0.35 2.25 18.06
N ASP A 108 0.23 3.56 18.01
CA ASP A 108 0.75 4.46 19.05
C ASP A 108 -0.03 4.34 20.38
N ASN A 109 -1.37 4.36 20.33
CA ASN A 109 -2.18 4.52 21.53
C ASN A 109 -2.64 3.17 22.13
N ILE A 110 -2.92 2.17 21.28
CA ILE A 110 -3.52 0.88 21.68
C ILE A 110 -2.46 -0.20 21.74
N ALA A 111 -1.79 -0.47 20.63
CA ALA A 111 -0.77 -1.51 20.56
C ALA A 111 0.53 -1.11 21.25
N LYS A 112 0.77 0.20 21.45
CA LYS A 112 1.97 0.78 22.06
C LYS A 112 3.25 0.30 21.37
N VAL A 113 3.21 0.20 20.06
CA VAL A 113 4.36 -0.12 19.22
C VAL A 113 5.09 1.19 18.91
N ASP A 114 6.39 1.21 19.12
CA ASP A 114 7.24 2.37 18.81
C ASP A 114 7.41 2.50 17.29
N ASP A 115 6.55 3.29 16.65
CA ASP A 115 6.54 3.57 15.21
C ASP A 115 6.67 5.08 14.94
N PRO A 116 7.83 5.69 15.23
CA PRO A 116 7.99 7.15 15.31
C PRO A 116 7.75 7.89 14.00
N VAL A 117 7.80 7.19 12.87
CA VAL A 117 7.56 7.77 11.53
C VAL A 117 6.34 7.20 10.83
N GLY A 118 5.58 6.32 11.49
CA GLY A 118 4.41 5.67 10.93
C GLY A 118 4.74 4.60 9.88
N ALA A 119 5.95 4.01 9.92
CA ALA A 119 6.38 3.04 8.92
C ALA A 119 5.55 1.76 8.94
N VAL A 120 5.19 1.24 10.13
CA VAL A 120 4.31 0.07 10.27
C VAL A 120 2.93 0.39 9.71
N SER A 121 2.40 1.57 10.01
CA SER A 121 1.09 2.01 9.52
C SER A 121 1.07 2.19 8.01
N VAL A 122 2.14 2.75 7.43
CA VAL A 122 2.25 2.94 5.99
C VAL A 122 2.46 1.62 5.26
N HIS A 123 3.43 0.80 5.69
CA HIS A 123 3.84 -0.37 4.91
C HIS A 123 3.05 -1.62 5.28
N PHE A 124 2.91 -1.94 6.57
CA PHE A 124 2.21 -3.15 6.98
C PHE A 124 0.69 -3.01 6.79
N ALA A 125 0.05 -2.03 7.43
CA ALA A 125 -1.41 -1.91 7.38
C ALA A 125 -1.92 -1.67 5.93
N ASN A 126 -1.24 -0.82 5.17
CA ASN A 126 -1.65 -0.56 3.78
C ASN A 126 -1.17 -1.64 2.80
N GLY A 127 -0.13 -2.40 3.11
CA GLY A 127 0.25 -3.61 2.37
C GLY A 127 -0.79 -4.73 2.51
N VAL A 128 -1.28 -4.96 3.74
CA VAL A 128 -2.42 -5.85 4.01
C VAL A 128 -3.65 -5.42 3.21
N TRP A 129 -4.00 -4.13 3.28
CA TRP A 129 -5.13 -3.60 2.52
C TRP A 129 -4.94 -3.79 1.01
N GLY A 130 -3.76 -3.45 0.46
CA GLY A 130 -3.48 -3.59 -0.97
C GLY A 130 -3.59 -5.02 -1.47
N THR A 131 -3.12 -5.98 -0.70
CA THR A 131 -3.23 -7.41 -1.02
C THR A 131 -4.69 -7.86 -1.02
N ILE A 132 -5.48 -7.48 -0.02
CA ILE A 132 -6.92 -7.74 0.02
C ILE A 132 -7.64 -7.08 -1.16
N ALA A 133 -7.25 -5.86 -1.51
CA ALA A 133 -7.85 -5.09 -2.59
C ALA A 133 -7.69 -5.76 -3.97
N VAL A 134 -6.61 -6.50 -4.22
CA VAL A 134 -6.51 -7.36 -5.43
C VAL A 134 -7.64 -8.38 -5.47
N GLY A 135 -7.91 -9.04 -4.35
CA GLY A 135 -9.02 -10.00 -4.23
C GLY A 135 -10.40 -9.39 -4.47
N LEU A 136 -10.55 -8.09 -4.25
CA LEU A 136 -11.82 -7.36 -4.40
C LEU A 136 -11.95 -6.73 -5.79
N PHE A 137 -10.92 -6.02 -6.25
CA PHE A 137 -10.97 -5.08 -7.38
C PHE A 137 -10.27 -5.56 -8.65
N SER A 138 -9.63 -6.75 -8.67
CA SER A 138 -9.03 -7.30 -9.89
C SER A 138 -10.06 -7.43 -11.00
N THR A 139 -9.74 -6.91 -12.18
CA THR A 139 -10.60 -7.01 -13.38
C THR A 139 -10.53 -8.38 -14.06
N GLY A 140 -9.61 -9.24 -13.64
CA GLY A 140 -9.26 -10.48 -14.33
C GLY A 140 -8.15 -10.31 -15.39
N ALA A 141 -7.76 -9.07 -15.68
CA ALA A 141 -6.56 -8.83 -16.49
C ALA A 141 -5.32 -9.15 -15.67
N ASN A 142 -4.38 -9.87 -16.25
CA ASN A 142 -3.10 -10.28 -15.61
C ASN A 142 -3.26 -11.09 -14.30
N THR A 143 -4.45 -11.64 -14.04
CA THR A 143 -4.71 -12.53 -12.91
C THR A 143 -5.46 -13.77 -13.38
N GLU A 144 -5.29 -14.88 -12.68
CA GLU A 144 -5.97 -16.15 -13.00
C GLU A 144 -7.48 -16.05 -12.79
N HIS A 145 -7.90 -15.24 -11.81
CA HIS A 145 -9.30 -15.01 -11.49
C HIS A 145 -9.61 -13.53 -11.31
N ALA A 146 -10.80 -13.11 -11.71
CA ALA A 146 -11.31 -11.78 -11.40
C ALA A 146 -11.58 -11.63 -9.89
N GLY A 147 -11.58 -10.41 -9.40
CA GLY A 147 -11.93 -10.08 -8.03
C GLY A 147 -13.43 -10.20 -7.75
N LEU A 148 -13.78 -10.12 -6.48
CA LEU A 148 -15.15 -10.28 -6.01
C LEU A 148 -16.12 -9.32 -6.71
N PHE A 149 -15.74 -8.05 -6.88
CA PHE A 149 -16.62 -7.03 -7.50
C PHE A 149 -16.73 -7.16 -9.03
N TYR A 150 -15.88 -7.97 -9.64
CA TYR A 150 -15.89 -8.25 -11.08
C TYR A 150 -16.42 -9.67 -11.41
N GLY A 151 -17.11 -10.28 -10.44
CA GLY A 151 -17.81 -11.54 -10.66
C GLY A 151 -16.94 -12.81 -10.55
N GLY A 152 -15.68 -12.69 -10.11
CA GLY A 152 -14.77 -13.84 -9.93
C GLY A 152 -15.02 -14.66 -8.65
N GLY A 153 -16.04 -14.29 -7.86
CA GLY A 153 -16.35 -14.98 -6.62
C GLY A 153 -15.26 -14.79 -5.55
N LEU A 154 -15.13 -15.79 -4.68
CA LEU A 154 -14.19 -15.72 -3.55
C LEU A 154 -12.80 -16.34 -3.86
N ALA A 155 -12.58 -16.87 -5.06
CA ALA A 155 -11.35 -17.59 -5.39
C ALA A 155 -10.13 -16.68 -5.28
N GLN A 156 -10.15 -15.52 -5.97
CA GLN A 156 -9.04 -14.57 -5.91
C GLN A 156 -8.83 -14.01 -4.50
N LEU A 157 -9.90 -13.65 -3.81
CA LEU A 157 -9.82 -13.16 -2.43
C LEU A 157 -9.23 -14.22 -1.49
N GLY A 158 -9.65 -15.48 -1.62
CA GLY A 158 -9.12 -16.59 -0.83
C GLY A 158 -7.62 -16.80 -1.06
N THR A 159 -7.16 -16.75 -2.31
CA THR A 159 -5.73 -16.85 -2.65
C THR A 159 -4.93 -15.70 -2.04
N GLN A 160 -5.43 -14.47 -2.15
CA GLN A 160 -4.76 -13.30 -1.57
C GLN A 160 -4.69 -13.38 -0.04
N LEU A 161 -5.76 -13.80 0.63
CA LEU A 161 -5.78 -13.97 2.09
C LEU A 161 -4.82 -15.08 2.54
N LEU A 162 -4.76 -16.19 1.83
CA LEU A 162 -3.81 -17.28 2.15
C LEU A 162 -2.36 -16.80 2.01
N GLY A 163 -2.04 -16.12 0.91
CA GLY A 163 -0.71 -15.55 0.68
C GLY A 163 -0.34 -14.52 1.76
N LEU A 164 -1.27 -13.60 2.07
CA LEU A 164 -1.10 -12.58 3.10
C LEU A 164 -0.75 -13.20 4.45
N VAL A 165 -1.59 -14.10 4.95
CA VAL A 165 -1.36 -14.76 6.26
C VAL A 165 -0.04 -15.51 6.30
N THR A 166 0.32 -16.21 5.21
CA THR A 166 1.58 -16.95 5.11
C THR A 166 2.79 -16.00 5.20
N VAL A 167 2.77 -14.90 4.46
CA VAL A 167 3.85 -13.91 4.47
C VAL A 167 3.93 -13.19 5.82
N ASP A 168 2.80 -12.79 6.39
CA ASP A 168 2.76 -12.09 7.66
C ASP A 168 3.32 -12.96 8.80
N ILE A 169 2.93 -14.23 8.87
CA ILE A 169 3.48 -15.16 9.87
C ILE A 169 5.00 -15.30 9.67
N TYR A 170 5.46 -15.48 8.43
CA TYR A 170 6.87 -15.61 8.14
C TYR A 170 7.67 -14.36 8.55
N VAL A 171 7.20 -13.18 8.18
CA VAL A 171 7.86 -11.91 8.50
C VAL A 171 7.89 -11.65 10.01
N VAL A 172 6.77 -11.87 10.71
CA VAL A 172 6.70 -11.72 12.17
C VAL A 172 7.68 -12.68 12.86
N CYS A 173 7.74 -13.95 12.42
CA CYS A 173 8.69 -14.92 12.96
C CYS A 173 10.15 -14.49 12.71
N LEU A 174 10.48 -14.01 11.51
CA LEU A 174 11.82 -13.54 11.20
C LEU A 174 12.22 -12.31 12.01
N LEU A 175 11.32 -11.32 12.13
CA LEU A 175 11.59 -10.11 12.91
C LEU A 175 11.78 -10.43 14.40
N TYR A 176 10.99 -11.35 14.93
CA TYR A 176 11.12 -11.78 16.34
C TYR A 176 12.42 -12.53 16.61
N THR A 177 12.91 -13.31 15.64
CA THR A 177 14.14 -14.09 15.78
C THR A 177 15.40 -13.34 15.36
N SER A 178 15.26 -12.21 14.65
CA SER A 178 16.40 -11.39 14.21
C SER A 178 17.03 -10.63 15.38
N PRO A 179 18.37 -10.62 15.52
CA PRO A 179 19.03 -9.86 16.56
C PRO A 179 18.79 -8.36 16.38
N SER A 180 18.31 -7.70 17.44
CA SER A 180 18.13 -6.25 17.47
C SER A 180 19.47 -5.55 17.79
N PRO A 181 19.76 -4.39 17.18
CA PRO A 181 20.90 -3.56 17.58
C PRO A 181 20.85 -3.14 19.06
N ARG A 182 19.67 -3.20 19.69
CA ARG A 182 19.46 -2.94 21.13
C ARG A 182 19.59 -4.19 21.99
N ASP A 183 19.81 -5.38 21.38
CA ASP A 183 20.02 -6.60 22.16
C ASP A 183 21.41 -6.55 22.83
N PRO A 184 21.49 -6.61 24.17
CA PRO A 184 22.76 -6.58 24.88
C PRO A 184 23.72 -7.73 24.52
N LYS A 185 23.23 -8.79 23.90
CA LYS A 185 24.07 -9.90 23.41
C LYS A 185 24.79 -9.61 22.09
N THR A 186 24.36 -8.61 21.34
CA THR A 186 24.97 -8.22 20.06
C THR A 186 25.99 -7.06 20.20
N SER A 187 26.14 -6.48 21.39
CA SER A 187 27.07 -5.40 21.69
C SER A 187 28.45 -5.87 22.21
N ARG A 188 28.81 -7.14 21.95
CA ARG A 188 30.14 -7.69 22.30
C ARG A 188 30.97 -7.96 21.04
#